data_3f1f22bb103adbbee0e1ad1f70c550c5
#
_entry.id   3f1f22bb103adbbee0e1ad1f70c550c5
#
_cell.length_a   1.000
_cell.length_b   1.000
_cell.length_c   1.000
_cell.angle_alpha   90.00
_cell.angle_beta   90.00
_cell.angle_gamma   90.00
#
_symmetry.space_group_name_H-M   'P 1'
#
loop_
_entity.id
_entity.type
_entity.pdbx_description
1 polymer ?
#
loop_
_entity_poly.entity_id
_entity_poly.type
_entity_poly.pdbx_seq_one_letter_code
_entity_poly.pdbx_strand_id
1 'polypeptide(L)'
;MIPRPKLFNRIENAIRRSRVVALIGARQCGKTTLARQFVSPESENYFDLENPFSLARLDQPMVALKDLNGLVVIDEIQRRPDLFPTLRVLCDRDPAPARFLILGSASPDLLRQSSESLAGRLTIISMSGFSLEEAGFDSQSKHWRRGGFPLSYLATSEENSHAWRKDFVTTFLERDIPQFGFSIPASALFRFWSMLAHYHGQVWNNAEAARALNVSEGTVRRYLDLLQDLFMVRQLAPWHANLGKRQVKSPKVYFRDTGLLHYL
;
A
#
# COMPACT_ATOMS: atom_id res chain seq x y z
N MET A 1 18.55 4.43 9.71
CA MET A 1 17.56 3.79 8.80
C MET A 1 17.72 2.28 8.92
N ILE A 2 16.63 1.51 9.02
CA ILE A 2 16.69 0.03 8.99
C ILE A 2 16.82 -0.40 7.54
N PRO A 3 17.87 -1.17 7.18
CA PRO A 3 18.05 -1.66 5.81
C PRO A 3 17.03 -2.75 5.48
N ARG A 4 16.62 -2.82 4.21
CA ARG A 4 15.63 -3.78 3.70
C ARG A 4 16.19 -4.60 2.52
N PRO A 5 17.30 -5.34 2.70
CA PRO A 5 18.04 -5.94 1.60
C PRO A 5 17.21 -6.98 0.82
N LYS A 6 16.39 -7.78 1.49
CA LYS A 6 15.53 -8.77 0.82
C LYS A 6 14.51 -8.10 -0.10
N LEU A 7 13.90 -7.00 0.36
CA LEU A 7 12.93 -6.27 -0.46
C LEU A 7 13.63 -5.53 -1.60
N PHE A 8 14.78 -4.91 -1.33
CA PHE A 8 15.62 -4.27 -2.34
C PHE A 8 15.97 -5.24 -3.46
N ASN A 9 16.54 -6.41 -3.12
CA ASN A 9 16.91 -7.45 -4.09
C ASN A 9 15.68 -7.99 -4.86
N ARG A 10 14.53 -8.09 -4.19
CA ARG A 10 13.28 -8.51 -4.85
C ARG A 10 12.84 -7.51 -5.92
N ILE A 11 12.95 -6.22 -5.63
CA ILE A 11 12.63 -5.14 -6.58
C ILE A 11 13.64 -5.14 -7.73
N GLU A 12 14.94 -5.22 -7.43
CA GLU A 12 16.00 -5.28 -8.45
C GLU A 12 15.79 -6.46 -9.42
N ASN A 13 15.52 -7.64 -8.88
CA ASN A 13 15.22 -8.83 -9.70
C ASN A 13 13.95 -8.66 -10.53
N ALA A 14 12.93 -7.98 -10.01
CA ALA A 14 11.72 -7.68 -10.76
C ALA A 14 12.00 -6.68 -11.90
N ILE A 15 12.80 -5.64 -11.66
CA ILE A 15 13.21 -4.65 -12.66
C ILE A 15 13.98 -5.32 -13.82
N ARG A 16 14.81 -6.32 -13.53
CA ARG A 16 15.56 -7.05 -14.58
C ARG A 16 14.64 -7.81 -15.55
N ARG A 17 13.52 -8.36 -15.08
CA ARG A 17 12.60 -9.20 -15.87
C ARG A 17 11.37 -8.48 -16.41
N SER A 18 10.94 -7.39 -15.79
CA SER A 18 9.71 -6.67 -16.15
C SER A 18 10.01 -5.25 -16.57
N ARG A 19 9.24 -4.71 -17.53
CA ARG A 19 9.37 -3.33 -17.99
C ARG A 19 8.88 -2.33 -16.96
N VAL A 20 7.84 -2.70 -16.19
CA VAL A 20 7.28 -1.90 -15.12
C VAL A 20 7.24 -2.73 -13.84
N VAL A 21 7.67 -2.15 -12.73
CA VAL A 21 7.50 -2.70 -11.39
C VAL A 21 6.68 -1.72 -10.57
N ALA A 22 5.55 -2.17 -10.03
CA ALA A 22 4.74 -1.38 -9.12
C ALA A 22 5.06 -1.79 -7.67
N LEU A 23 5.58 -0.85 -6.89
CA LEU A 23 5.75 -0.99 -5.44
C LEU A 23 4.54 -0.35 -4.75
N ILE A 24 3.65 -1.19 -4.24
CA ILE A 24 2.40 -0.75 -3.60
C ILE A 24 2.41 -1.07 -2.10
N GLY A 25 1.70 -0.29 -1.32
CA GLY A 25 1.59 -0.51 0.13
C GLY A 25 0.93 0.64 0.85
N ALA A 26 0.70 0.47 2.14
CA ALA A 26 0.12 1.51 2.98
C ALA A 26 0.87 2.85 2.85
N ARG A 27 0.18 3.95 3.08
CA ARG A 27 0.87 5.25 3.23
C ARG A 27 1.88 5.17 4.39
N GLN A 28 2.97 5.93 4.28
CA GLN A 28 4.01 6.03 5.31
C GLN A 28 4.74 4.71 5.66
N CYS A 29 4.61 3.64 4.86
CA CYS A 29 5.39 2.41 5.07
C CYS A 29 6.83 2.48 4.55
N GLY A 30 7.24 3.59 3.91
CA GLY A 30 8.62 3.87 3.48
C GLY A 30 8.93 3.57 2.01
N LYS A 31 7.92 3.52 1.12
CA LYS A 31 8.10 3.27 -0.34
C LYS A 31 9.09 4.25 -0.97
N THR A 32 8.83 5.54 -0.83
CA THR A 32 9.69 6.64 -1.33
C THR A 32 11.13 6.50 -0.83
N THR A 33 11.31 6.22 0.47
CA THR A 33 12.64 6.02 1.07
C THR A 33 13.40 4.86 0.43
N LEU A 34 12.70 3.78 0.10
CA LEU A 34 13.30 2.63 -0.56
C LEU A 34 13.61 2.94 -2.04
N ALA A 35 12.71 3.62 -2.75
CA ALA A 35 12.90 3.96 -4.15
C ALA A 35 14.09 4.90 -4.39
N ARG A 36 14.35 5.81 -3.44
CA ARG A 36 15.52 6.72 -3.46
C ARG A 36 16.86 5.98 -3.35
N GLN A 37 16.87 4.71 -3.01
CA GLN A 37 18.08 3.87 -3.06
C GLN A 37 18.38 3.37 -4.49
N PHE A 38 17.41 3.39 -5.40
CA PHE A 38 17.57 2.99 -6.79
C PHE A 38 17.89 4.18 -7.70
N VAL A 39 17.22 5.31 -7.48
CA VAL A 39 17.38 6.55 -8.27
C VAL A 39 17.38 7.73 -7.31
N SER A 40 18.40 8.60 -7.41
CA SER A 40 18.46 9.82 -6.60
C SER A 40 17.28 10.74 -6.88
N PRO A 41 16.71 11.41 -5.86
CA PRO A 41 15.62 12.38 -6.05
C PRO A 41 16.02 13.60 -6.90
N GLU A 42 17.32 13.90 -7.04
CA GLU A 42 17.86 14.95 -7.89
C GLU A 42 18.03 14.53 -9.36
N SER A 43 17.87 13.23 -9.65
CA SER A 43 17.98 12.70 -11.02
C SER A 43 16.80 13.15 -11.87
N GLU A 44 17.06 13.39 -13.16
CA GLU A 44 16.01 13.61 -14.14
C GLU A 44 15.05 12.42 -14.28
N ASN A 45 15.48 11.23 -13.87
CA ASN A 45 14.71 9.99 -13.87
C ASN A 45 13.82 9.84 -12.64
N TYR A 46 13.78 10.81 -11.71
CA TYR A 46 12.91 10.77 -10.55
C TYR A 46 11.76 11.78 -10.68
N PHE A 47 10.52 11.30 -10.60
CA PHE A 47 9.30 12.10 -10.65
C PHE A 47 8.50 11.86 -9.37
N ASP A 48 8.47 12.85 -8.50
CA ASP A 48 7.57 12.89 -7.32
C ASP A 48 6.30 13.64 -7.70
N LEU A 49 5.19 12.94 -7.84
CA LEU A 49 3.92 13.55 -8.24
C LEU A 49 3.22 14.34 -7.12
N GLU A 50 3.81 14.44 -5.93
CA GLU A 50 3.43 15.44 -4.93
C GLU A 50 4.14 16.78 -5.16
N ASN A 51 5.24 16.78 -5.91
CA ASN A 51 5.99 17.99 -6.24
C ASN A 51 5.41 18.66 -7.50
N PRO A 52 4.96 19.94 -7.42
CA PRO A 52 4.42 20.68 -8.57
C PRO A 52 5.38 20.75 -9.76
N PHE A 53 6.70 20.82 -9.51
CA PHE A 53 7.70 20.83 -10.59
C PHE A 53 7.71 19.51 -11.37
N SER A 54 7.66 18.38 -10.70
CA SER A 54 7.56 17.07 -11.35
C SER A 54 6.25 16.90 -12.11
N LEU A 55 5.14 17.42 -11.56
CA LEU A 55 3.85 17.42 -12.27
C LEU A 55 3.94 18.23 -13.56
N ALA A 56 4.50 19.45 -13.52
CA ALA A 56 4.67 20.28 -14.71
C ALA A 56 5.57 19.63 -15.78
N ARG A 57 6.64 18.93 -15.36
CA ARG A 57 7.46 18.15 -16.30
C ARG A 57 6.69 17.07 -17.04
N LEU A 58 5.62 16.55 -16.45
CA LEU A 58 4.76 15.50 -17.01
C LEU A 58 3.48 16.03 -17.67
N ASP A 59 3.37 17.33 -17.94
CA ASP A 59 2.23 17.89 -18.71
C ASP A 59 2.12 17.25 -20.09
N GLN A 60 3.25 16.92 -20.71
CA GLN A 60 3.34 16.12 -21.93
C GLN A 60 4.12 14.84 -21.66
N PRO A 61 3.49 13.78 -21.10
CA PRO A 61 4.20 12.62 -20.57
C PRO A 61 5.06 11.90 -21.59
N MET A 62 4.57 11.78 -22.84
CA MET A 62 5.32 11.13 -23.90
C MET A 62 6.61 11.88 -24.21
N VAL A 63 6.58 13.21 -24.24
CA VAL A 63 7.77 14.04 -24.52
C VAL A 63 8.76 13.94 -23.35
N ALA A 64 8.27 14.00 -22.14
CA ALA A 64 9.10 13.95 -20.94
C ALA A 64 9.81 12.60 -20.72
N LEU A 65 9.16 11.49 -21.09
CA LEU A 65 9.64 10.15 -20.75
C LEU A 65 10.31 9.40 -21.92
N LYS A 66 10.07 9.81 -23.18
CA LYS A 66 10.48 9.02 -24.37
C LYS A 66 11.98 8.84 -24.53
N ASP A 67 12.78 9.82 -24.10
CA ASP A 67 14.23 9.87 -24.30
C ASP A 67 15.02 9.47 -23.05
N LEU A 68 14.33 9.18 -21.94
CA LEU A 68 14.96 8.71 -20.71
C LEU A 68 15.50 7.29 -20.88
N ASN A 69 16.61 7.02 -20.19
CA ASN A 69 17.32 5.74 -20.23
C ASN A 69 17.47 5.18 -18.80
N GLY A 70 17.59 3.85 -18.69
CA GLY A 70 17.81 3.18 -17.43
C GLY A 70 16.54 3.07 -16.58
N LEU A 71 16.65 3.23 -15.27
CA LEU A 71 15.52 3.14 -14.37
C LEU A 71 14.90 4.52 -14.13
N VAL A 72 13.60 4.63 -14.37
CA VAL A 72 12.78 5.81 -14.10
C VAL A 72 11.86 5.52 -12.93
N VAL A 73 11.87 6.37 -11.91
CA VAL A 73 10.98 6.29 -10.75
C VAL A 73 9.84 7.31 -10.90
N ILE A 74 8.60 6.84 -10.71
CA ILE A 74 7.41 7.69 -10.65
C ILE A 74 6.72 7.44 -9.31
N ASP A 75 6.83 8.38 -8.39
CA ASP A 75 6.26 8.29 -7.04
C ASP A 75 4.87 8.89 -6.99
N GLU A 76 3.97 8.29 -6.19
CA GLU A 76 2.56 8.66 -6.02
C GLU A 76 1.76 8.62 -7.34
N ILE A 77 1.97 7.57 -8.15
CA ILE A 77 1.40 7.37 -9.50
C ILE A 77 -0.13 7.51 -9.55
N GLN A 78 -0.85 7.24 -8.44
CA GLN A 78 -2.32 7.40 -8.36
C GLN A 78 -2.79 8.83 -8.58
N ARG A 79 -1.91 9.83 -8.50
CA ARG A 79 -2.23 11.23 -8.81
C ARG A 79 -2.32 11.51 -10.33
N ARG A 80 -1.75 10.64 -11.15
CA ARG A 80 -1.71 10.76 -12.61
C ARG A 80 -1.98 9.39 -13.28
N PRO A 81 -3.19 8.86 -13.13
CA PRO A 81 -3.57 7.57 -13.75
C PRO A 81 -3.52 7.61 -15.28
N ASP A 82 -3.60 8.78 -15.88
CA ASP A 82 -3.41 9.03 -17.31
C ASP A 82 -2.00 8.66 -17.83
N LEU A 83 -1.04 8.43 -16.95
CA LEU A 83 0.30 7.95 -17.33
C LEU A 83 0.33 6.47 -17.76
N PHE A 84 -0.61 5.63 -17.34
CA PHE A 84 -0.59 4.20 -17.66
C PHE A 84 -0.61 3.90 -19.15
N PRO A 85 -1.45 4.53 -19.99
CA PRO A 85 -1.39 4.37 -21.44
C PRO A 85 -0.04 4.80 -22.03
N THR A 86 0.55 5.89 -21.55
CA THR A 86 1.87 6.35 -21.98
C THR A 86 2.96 5.34 -21.63
N LEU A 87 2.97 4.84 -20.39
CA LEU A 87 3.90 3.80 -19.94
C LEU A 87 3.79 2.54 -20.80
N ARG A 88 2.58 2.13 -21.17
CA ARG A 88 2.35 0.99 -22.07
C ARG A 88 3.08 1.19 -23.41
N VAL A 89 2.88 2.34 -24.05
CA VAL A 89 3.52 2.65 -25.34
C VAL A 89 5.04 2.64 -25.21
N LEU A 90 5.59 3.24 -24.15
CA LEU A 90 7.03 3.27 -23.90
C LEU A 90 7.62 1.89 -23.64
N CYS A 91 6.87 1.01 -22.98
CA CYS A 91 7.30 -0.37 -22.70
C CYS A 91 7.29 -1.26 -23.96
N ASP A 92 6.48 -0.94 -24.97
CA ASP A 92 6.37 -1.72 -26.21
C ASP A 92 7.41 -1.31 -27.27
N ARG A 93 8.24 -0.31 -27.02
CA ARG A 93 9.33 0.11 -27.91
C ARG A 93 10.43 -0.95 -27.95
N ASP A 94 11.06 -1.09 -29.13
CA ASP A 94 12.23 -1.95 -29.32
C ASP A 94 13.33 -1.16 -30.05
N PRO A 95 14.49 -0.90 -29.43
CA PRO A 95 14.80 -1.17 -28.03
C PRO A 95 14.00 -0.27 -27.09
N ALA A 96 13.65 -0.81 -25.90
CA ALA A 96 13.07 0.00 -24.82
C ALA A 96 14.19 0.48 -23.89
N PRO A 97 14.58 1.77 -23.95
CA PRO A 97 15.75 2.28 -23.23
C PRO A 97 15.51 2.40 -21.73
N ALA A 98 14.25 2.60 -21.30
CA ALA A 98 13.88 2.79 -19.91
C ALA A 98 13.09 1.62 -19.33
N ARG A 99 13.20 1.44 -18.02
CA ARG A 99 12.34 0.62 -17.16
C ARG A 99 11.72 1.52 -16.11
N PHE A 100 10.56 1.16 -15.61
CA PHE A 100 9.81 2.02 -14.71
C PHE A 100 9.59 1.34 -13.36
N LEU A 101 9.94 2.04 -12.28
CA LEU A 101 9.53 1.73 -10.91
C LEU A 101 8.45 2.73 -10.50
N ILE A 102 7.22 2.30 -10.47
CA ILE A 102 6.10 3.14 -10.05
C ILE A 102 5.75 2.86 -8.60
N LEU A 103 5.53 3.90 -7.82
CA LEU A 103 5.14 3.80 -6.42
C LEU A 103 3.75 4.34 -6.26
N GLY A 104 2.97 3.68 -5.41
CA GLY A 104 1.63 4.17 -5.11
C GLY A 104 1.11 3.67 -3.77
N SER A 105 0.29 4.49 -3.15
CA SER A 105 -0.59 4.01 -2.11
C SER A 105 -1.55 3.01 -2.73
N ALA A 106 -1.76 1.88 -2.07
CA ALA A 106 -2.71 0.92 -2.56
C ALA A 106 -4.10 1.55 -2.65
N SER A 107 -4.66 1.49 -3.83
CA SER A 107 -6.07 1.76 -4.06
C SER A 107 -6.60 0.74 -5.07
N PRO A 108 -7.86 0.34 -4.95
CA PRO A 108 -8.48 -0.58 -5.90
C PRO A 108 -8.38 -0.09 -7.34
N ASP A 109 -8.57 1.21 -7.54
CA ASP A 109 -8.51 1.84 -8.86
C ASP A 109 -7.11 1.81 -9.47
N LEU A 110 -6.06 2.06 -8.67
CA LEU A 110 -4.68 1.96 -9.12
C LEU A 110 -4.36 0.54 -9.61
N LEU A 111 -4.73 -0.47 -8.82
CA LEU A 111 -4.49 -1.87 -9.16
C LEU A 111 -5.24 -2.28 -10.42
N ARG A 112 -6.50 -1.89 -10.56
CA ARG A 112 -7.32 -2.17 -11.74
C ARG A 112 -6.74 -1.52 -12.98
N GLN A 113 -6.53 -0.20 -12.97
CA GLN A 113 -6.04 0.55 -14.13
C GLN A 113 -4.65 0.11 -14.55
N SER A 114 -3.75 -0.16 -13.60
CA SER A 114 -2.42 -0.67 -13.92
C SER A 114 -2.47 -2.07 -14.53
N SER A 115 -3.33 -2.95 -14.02
CA SER A 115 -3.49 -4.32 -14.54
C SER A 115 -4.12 -4.34 -15.93
N GLU A 116 -5.10 -3.47 -16.20
CA GLU A 116 -5.73 -3.35 -17.52
C GLU A 116 -4.75 -2.77 -18.56
N SER A 117 -4.07 -1.67 -18.23
CA SER A 117 -3.21 -0.96 -19.17
C SER A 117 -1.85 -1.64 -19.39
N LEU A 118 -1.28 -2.27 -18.35
CA LEU A 118 0.08 -2.82 -18.35
C LEU A 118 0.10 -4.36 -18.28
N ALA A 119 -0.97 -5.02 -18.72
CA ALA A 119 -1.05 -6.48 -18.73
C ALA A 119 0.18 -7.11 -19.42
N GLY A 120 0.79 -8.11 -18.76
CA GLY A 120 1.99 -8.80 -19.25
C GLY A 120 3.31 -8.01 -19.12
N ARG A 121 3.27 -6.73 -18.71
CA ARG A 121 4.46 -5.84 -18.58
C ARG A 121 4.77 -5.46 -17.15
N LEU A 122 3.81 -5.69 -16.24
CA LEU A 122 3.81 -5.23 -14.86
C LEU A 122 4.13 -6.36 -13.88
N THR A 123 5.04 -6.09 -12.95
CA THR A 123 5.21 -6.90 -11.72
C THR A 123 4.79 -6.06 -10.52
N ILE A 124 3.86 -6.57 -9.73
CA ILE A 124 3.40 -5.90 -8.50
C ILE A 124 4.15 -6.46 -7.31
N ILE A 125 4.73 -5.58 -6.50
CA ILE A 125 5.39 -5.91 -5.24
C ILE A 125 4.68 -5.16 -4.12
N SER A 126 4.13 -5.90 -3.16
CA SER A 126 3.53 -5.30 -1.96
C SER A 126 4.59 -5.04 -0.90
N MET A 127 4.52 -3.87 -0.28
CA MET A 127 5.38 -3.43 0.81
C MET A 127 4.53 -3.09 2.04
N SER A 128 4.92 -3.62 3.19
CA SER A 128 4.41 -3.24 4.51
C SER A 128 5.44 -2.38 5.27
N GLY A 129 5.11 -1.99 6.49
CA GLY A 129 6.10 -1.52 7.47
C GLY A 129 7.23 -2.53 7.69
N PHE A 130 8.14 -2.26 8.60
CA PHE A 130 9.23 -3.19 8.94
C PHE A 130 8.68 -4.53 9.41
N SER A 131 9.22 -5.62 8.86
CA SER A 131 8.97 -6.96 9.41
C SER A 131 9.81 -7.18 10.68
N LEU A 132 9.43 -8.18 11.49
CA LEU A 132 10.23 -8.57 12.64
C LEU A 132 11.65 -9.01 12.23
N GLU A 133 11.80 -9.62 11.07
CA GLU A 133 13.11 -10.01 10.52
C GLU A 133 13.98 -8.77 10.23
N GLU A 134 13.41 -7.71 9.64
CA GLU A 134 14.11 -6.45 9.37
C GLU A 134 14.42 -5.67 10.65
N ALA A 135 13.52 -5.72 11.63
CA ALA A 135 13.69 -5.08 12.94
C ALA A 135 14.68 -5.80 13.86
N GLY A 136 14.94 -7.09 13.59
CA GLY A 136 15.71 -7.99 14.45
C GLY A 136 14.85 -8.69 15.50
N PHE A 137 15.06 -9.99 15.69
CA PHE A 137 14.27 -10.82 16.61
C PHE A 137 14.36 -10.37 18.06
N ASP A 138 15.49 -9.81 18.49
CA ASP A 138 15.65 -9.23 19.83
C ASP A 138 14.72 -8.03 20.08
N SER A 139 14.20 -7.43 19.01
CA SER A 139 13.25 -6.31 19.07
C SER A 139 11.78 -6.75 19.10
N GLN A 140 11.47 -8.05 19.28
CA GLN A 140 10.12 -8.59 19.19
C GLN A 140 9.11 -7.83 20.04
N SER A 141 9.42 -7.57 21.32
CA SER A 141 8.53 -6.84 22.24
C SER A 141 8.27 -5.40 21.80
N LYS A 142 9.29 -4.73 21.27
CA LYS A 142 9.16 -3.37 20.70
C LYS A 142 8.32 -3.40 19.43
N HIS A 143 8.61 -4.34 18.52
CA HIS A 143 7.90 -4.49 17.26
C HIS A 143 6.41 -4.84 17.51
N TRP A 144 6.14 -5.71 18.47
CA TRP A 144 4.79 -6.06 18.85
C TRP A 144 3.98 -4.83 19.30
N ARG A 145 4.53 -4.00 20.19
CA ARG A 145 3.83 -2.82 20.73
C ARG A 145 3.71 -1.67 19.73
N ARG A 146 4.80 -1.36 19.00
CA ARG A 146 4.87 -0.19 18.13
C ARG A 146 4.43 -0.45 16.69
N GLY A 147 4.35 -1.72 16.30
CA GLY A 147 4.16 -2.12 14.91
C GLY A 147 5.40 -1.91 14.04
N GLY A 148 5.22 -2.05 12.75
CA GLY A 148 6.28 -1.93 11.76
C GLY A 148 6.29 -0.61 10.98
N PHE A 149 5.32 0.29 11.16
CA PHE A 149 5.36 1.60 10.51
C PHE A 149 6.61 2.37 10.94
N PRO A 150 7.44 2.86 9.99
CA PRO A 150 8.75 3.43 10.31
C PRO A 150 8.73 4.50 11.40
N LEU A 151 7.83 5.47 11.31
CA LEU A 151 7.78 6.57 12.28
C LEU A 151 7.26 6.15 13.66
N SER A 152 6.39 5.14 13.72
CA SER A 152 5.97 4.54 15.00
C SER A 152 7.09 3.69 15.61
N TYR A 153 7.70 2.81 14.81
CA TYR A 153 8.73 1.90 15.29
C TYR A 153 9.99 2.61 15.76
N LEU A 154 10.43 3.64 15.01
CA LEU A 154 11.67 4.43 15.29
C LEU A 154 11.42 5.59 16.23
N ALA A 155 10.21 5.78 16.74
CA ALA A 155 9.91 6.85 17.69
C ALA A 155 10.85 6.80 18.92
N THR A 156 11.18 7.96 19.46
CA THR A 156 12.13 8.11 20.57
C THR A 156 11.59 7.58 21.90
N SER A 157 10.25 7.56 22.06
CA SER A 157 9.58 7.04 23.25
C SER A 157 8.31 6.26 22.89
N GLU A 158 7.71 5.56 23.86
CA GLU A 158 6.42 4.88 23.68
C GLU A 158 5.29 5.91 23.48
N GLU A 159 5.35 7.04 24.19
CA GLU A 159 4.37 8.13 24.08
C GLU A 159 4.39 8.72 22.65
N ASN A 160 5.57 8.97 22.09
CA ASN A 160 5.71 9.48 20.72
C ASN A 160 5.23 8.45 19.69
N SER A 161 5.51 7.18 19.91
CA SER A 161 4.97 6.10 19.06
C SER A 161 3.44 6.04 19.11
N HIS A 162 2.86 6.17 20.31
CA HIS A 162 1.42 6.19 20.48
C HIS A 162 0.78 7.43 19.83
N ALA A 163 1.37 8.62 20.04
CA ALA A 163 0.92 9.85 19.43
C ALA A 163 0.92 9.76 17.90
N TRP A 164 2.00 9.24 17.31
CA TRP A 164 2.08 9.01 15.87
C TRP A 164 0.93 8.10 15.36
N ARG A 165 0.65 6.99 16.05
CA ARG A 165 -0.44 6.07 15.65
C ARG A 165 -1.81 6.73 15.73
N LYS A 166 -2.04 7.54 16.75
CA LYS A 166 -3.25 8.37 16.88
C LYS A 166 -3.40 9.30 15.67
N ASP A 167 -2.35 10.06 15.35
CA ASP A 167 -2.37 11.03 14.25
C ASP A 167 -2.50 10.31 12.90
N PHE A 168 -1.85 9.16 12.73
CA PHE A 168 -1.99 8.33 11.54
C PHE A 168 -3.44 7.88 11.34
N VAL A 169 -4.10 7.33 12.37
CA VAL A 169 -5.49 6.87 12.29
C VAL A 169 -6.42 8.04 11.98
N THR A 170 -6.24 9.18 12.63
CA THR A 170 -7.04 10.39 12.37
C THR A 170 -6.88 10.84 10.92
N THR A 171 -5.65 11.02 10.46
CA THR A 171 -5.35 11.48 9.08
C THR A 171 -5.84 10.47 8.05
N PHE A 172 -5.68 9.17 8.31
CA PHE A 172 -6.16 8.12 7.41
C PHE A 172 -7.69 8.19 7.22
N LEU A 173 -8.44 8.35 8.31
CA LEU A 173 -9.91 8.38 8.26
C LEU A 173 -10.46 9.69 7.67
N GLU A 174 -9.86 10.83 8.03
CA GLU A 174 -10.42 12.15 7.69
C GLU A 174 -9.93 12.68 6.34
N ARG A 175 -8.72 12.27 5.91
CA ARG A 175 -8.09 12.78 4.69
C ARG A 175 -7.91 11.70 3.64
N ASP A 176 -7.33 10.55 4.00
CA ASP A 176 -6.90 9.55 3.03
C ASP A 176 -8.10 8.81 2.44
N ILE A 177 -9.05 8.37 3.27
CA ILE A 177 -10.27 7.70 2.81
C ILE A 177 -11.09 8.55 1.83
N PRO A 178 -11.37 9.84 2.10
CA PRO A 178 -12.02 10.73 1.13
C PRO A 178 -11.24 10.90 -0.17
N GLN A 179 -9.90 10.97 -0.12
CA GLN A 179 -9.06 11.07 -1.32
C GLN A 179 -9.16 9.86 -2.25
N PHE A 180 -9.51 8.69 -1.72
CA PHE A 180 -9.80 7.49 -2.51
C PHE A 180 -11.26 7.43 -3.03
N GLY A 181 -12.02 8.52 -2.91
CA GLY A 181 -13.39 8.63 -3.42
C GLY A 181 -14.47 8.01 -2.53
N PHE A 182 -14.14 7.68 -1.27
CA PHE A 182 -15.11 7.10 -0.34
C PHE A 182 -15.72 8.15 0.58
N SER A 183 -17.03 8.36 0.47
CA SER A 183 -17.82 9.22 1.36
C SER A 183 -18.34 8.40 2.55
N ILE A 184 -17.47 8.10 3.50
CA ILE A 184 -17.80 7.37 4.73
C ILE A 184 -17.51 8.29 5.91
N PRO A 185 -18.46 8.49 6.86
CA PRO A 185 -18.16 9.25 8.07
C PRO A 185 -16.99 8.63 8.83
N ALA A 186 -15.98 9.45 9.15
CA ALA A 186 -14.76 8.99 9.85
C ALA A 186 -15.09 8.26 11.16
N SER A 187 -16.09 8.76 11.92
CA SER A 187 -16.55 8.13 13.17
C SER A 187 -17.17 6.74 12.96
N ALA A 188 -17.88 6.52 11.84
CA ALA A 188 -18.46 5.21 11.53
C ALA A 188 -17.36 4.20 11.17
N LEU A 189 -16.41 4.63 10.35
CA LEU A 189 -15.29 3.76 9.96
C LEU A 189 -14.33 3.51 11.13
N PHE A 190 -14.13 4.49 12.03
CA PHE A 190 -13.35 4.29 13.25
C PHE A 190 -13.99 3.23 14.15
N ARG A 191 -15.32 3.31 14.41
CA ARG A 191 -16.05 2.28 15.18
C ARG A 191 -15.93 0.90 14.55
N PHE A 192 -16.06 0.82 13.22
CA PHE A 192 -15.88 -0.42 12.49
C PHE A 192 -14.45 -0.97 12.64
N TRP A 193 -13.44 -0.11 12.48
CA TRP A 193 -12.03 -0.51 12.58
C TRP A 193 -11.66 -0.96 14.00
N SER A 194 -12.15 -0.26 15.04
CA SER A 194 -12.00 -0.70 16.43
C SER A 194 -12.69 -2.04 16.70
N MET A 195 -13.88 -2.28 16.13
CA MET A 195 -14.53 -3.58 16.22
C MET A 195 -13.67 -4.68 15.59
N LEU A 196 -13.06 -4.43 14.43
CA LEU A 196 -12.15 -5.40 13.79
C LEU A 196 -10.94 -5.74 14.68
N ALA A 197 -10.47 -4.82 15.54
CA ALA A 197 -9.38 -5.09 16.46
C ALA A 197 -9.78 -6.18 17.49
N HIS A 198 -11.00 -6.18 17.98
CA HIS A 198 -11.52 -7.24 18.87
C HIS A 198 -11.65 -8.60 18.15
N TYR A 199 -11.88 -8.59 16.84
CA TYR A 199 -11.98 -9.81 16.03
C TYR A 199 -10.63 -10.24 15.41
N HIS A 200 -9.52 -9.63 15.80
CA HIS A 200 -8.20 -10.00 15.28
C HIS A 200 -7.92 -11.49 15.48
N GLY A 201 -7.62 -12.20 14.37
CA GLY A 201 -7.34 -13.63 14.37
C GLY A 201 -8.58 -14.53 14.48
N GLN A 202 -9.78 -13.97 14.64
CA GLN A 202 -11.04 -14.70 14.75
C GLN A 202 -11.75 -14.81 13.40
N VAL A 203 -12.74 -15.71 13.33
CA VAL A 203 -13.62 -15.84 12.16
C VAL A 203 -14.55 -14.63 12.13
N TRP A 204 -14.59 -13.94 10.99
CA TRP A 204 -15.37 -12.75 10.80
C TRP A 204 -16.82 -13.06 10.42
N ASN A 205 -17.78 -12.37 11.05
CA ASN A 205 -19.21 -12.48 10.75
C ASN A 205 -19.78 -11.10 10.36
N ASN A 206 -20.08 -10.93 9.06
CA ASN A 206 -20.64 -9.67 8.55
C ASN A 206 -22.00 -9.34 9.18
N ALA A 207 -22.88 -10.34 9.42
CA ALA A 207 -24.22 -10.12 9.98
C ALA A 207 -24.15 -9.63 11.43
N GLU A 208 -23.23 -10.14 12.22
CA GLU A 208 -23.02 -9.71 13.61
C GLU A 208 -22.52 -8.26 13.64
N ALA A 209 -21.50 -7.93 12.86
CA ALA A 209 -20.98 -6.59 12.75
C ALA A 209 -22.03 -5.59 12.22
N ALA A 210 -22.84 -5.98 11.25
CA ALA A 210 -23.91 -5.15 10.69
C ALA A 210 -24.94 -4.78 11.76
N ARG A 211 -25.35 -5.74 12.59
CA ARG A 211 -26.27 -5.49 13.71
C ARG A 211 -25.66 -4.55 14.75
N ALA A 212 -24.41 -4.80 15.15
CA ALA A 212 -23.72 -3.99 16.16
C ALA A 212 -23.49 -2.52 15.71
N LEU A 213 -23.30 -2.30 14.43
CA LEU A 213 -23.07 -0.98 13.85
C LEU A 213 -24.34 -0.30 13.32
N ASN A 214 -25.48 -1.01 13.30
CA ASN A 214 -26.74 -0.57 12.73
C ASN A 214 -26.60 -0.17 11.24
N VAL A 215 -25.96 -1.03 10.45
CA VAL A 215 -25.77 -0.86 9.00
C VAL A 215 -26.10 -2.17 8.27
N SER A 216 -26.14 -2.14 6.94
CA SER A 216 -26.33 -3.36 6.14
C SER A 216 -25.06 -4.23 6.12
N GLU A 217 -25.22 -5.55 5.90
CA GLU A 217 -24.10 -6.46 5.68
C GLU A 217 -23.25 -6.06 4.46
N GLY A 218 -23.88 -5.52 3.42
CA GLY A 218 -23.20 -4.98 2.25
C GLY A 218 -22.29 -3.78 2.60
N THR A 219 -22.72 -2.94 3.55
CA THR A 219 -21.90 -1.84 4.06
C THR A 219 -20.68 -2.35 4.83
N VAL A 220 -20.89 -3.34 5.72
CA VAL A 220 -19.81 -3.99 6.48
C VAL A 220 -18.77 -4.60 5.55
N ARG A 221 -19.22 -5.33 4.52
CA ARG A 221 -18.32 -5.93 3.52
C ARG A 221 -17.53 -4.86 2.79
N ARG A 222 -18.17 -3.80 2.34
CA ARG A 222 -17.50 -2.66 1.70
C ARG A 222 -16.44 -1.99 2.58
N TYR A 223 -16.70 -1.85 3.88
CA TYR A 223 -15.73 -1.29 4.83
C TYR A 223 -14.53 -2.23 5.03
N LEU A 224 -14.80 -3.53 5.12
CA LEU A 224 -13.74 -4.54 5.27
C LEU A 224 -12.85 -4.61 4.02
N ASP A 225 -13.46 -4.62 2.84
CA ASP A 225 -12.74 -4.65 1.56
C ASP A 225 -11.89 -3.37 1.40
N LEU A 226 -12.44 -2.20 1.73
CA LEU A 226 -11.71 -0.94 1.72
C LEU A 226 -10.46 -0.98 2.62
N LEU A 227 -10.59 -1.42 3.88
CA LEU A 227 -9.45 -1.52 4.78
C LEU A 227 -8.43 -2.58 4.31
N GLN A 228 -8.87 -3.64 3.65
CA GLN A 228 -7.99 -4.63 3.05
C GLN A 228 -7.22 -4.05 1.86
N ASP A 229 -7.91 -3.38 0.95
CA ASP A 229 -7.31 -2.78 -0.24
C ASP A 229 -6.31 -1.67 0.12
N LEU A 230 -6.55 -0.97 1.22
CA LEU A 230 -5.63 0.05 1.76
C LEU A 230 -4.54 -0.53 2.68
N PHE A 231 -4.38 -1.86 2.73
CA PHE A 231 -3.35 -2.56 3.51
C PHE A 231 -3.43 -2.38 5.03
N MET A 232 -4.60 -2.08 5.58
CA MET A 232 -4.80 -2.00 7.04
C MET A 232 -5.09 -3.37 7.64
N VAL A 233 -5.89 -4.18 6.96
CA VAL A 233 -6.24 -5.53 7.38
C VAL A 233 -5.96 -6.56 6.29
N ARG A 234 -6.06 -7.82 6.64
CA ARG A 234 -5.98 -8.97 5.72
C ARG A 234 -7.06 -9.98 6.07
N GLN A 235 -7.81 -10.42 5.08
CA GLN A 235 -8.69 -11.56 5.19
C GLN A 235 -7.93 -12.84 4.84
N LEU A 236 -8.00 -13.83 5.68
CA LEU A 236 -7.43 -15.15 5.47
C LEU A 236 -8.56 -16.14 5.27
N ALA A 237 -8.75 -16.55 4.01
CA ALA A 237 -9.74 -17.56 3.66
C ALA A 237 -9.42 -18.90 4.34
N PRO A 238 -10.45 -19.67 4.76
CA PRO A 238 -10.23 -20.97 5.37
C PRO A 238 -9.61 -21.95 4.38
N TRP A 239 -8.69 -22.77 4.88
CA TRP A 239 -8.13 -23.86 4.11
C TRP A 239 -9.07 -25.07 4.16
N HIS A 240 -9.51 -25.53 2.99
CA HIS A 240 -10.25 -26.79 2.81
C HIS A 240 -9.75 -27.49 1.56
N ALA A 241 -9.69 -28.82 1.58
CA ALA A 241 -9.40 -29.62 0.38
C ALA A 241 -10.51 -29.44 -0.67
N ASN A 242 -11.78 -29.34 -0.23
CA ASN A 242 -12.92 -29.06 -1.10
C ASN A 242 -13.01 -27.56 -1.41
N LEU A 243 -12.81 -27.18 -2.69
CA LEU A 243 -12.84 -25.80 -3.18
C LEU A 243 -14.18 -25.10 -2.93
N GLY A 244 -15.32 -25.81 -3.09
CA GLY A 244 -16.64 -25.24 -2.84
C GLY A 244 -16.84 -24.80 -1.40
N LYS A 245 -16.29 -25.53 -0.42
CA LYS A 245 -16.32 -25.14 1.00
C LYS A 245 -15.42 -23.94 1.33
N ARG A 246 -14.34 -23.70 0.57
CA ARG A 246 -13.49 -22.51 0.74
C ARG A 246 -14.23 -21.21 0.41
N GLN A 247 -15.13 -21.26 -0.57
CA GLN A 247 -15.83 -20.06 -1.07
C GLN A 247 -17.00 -19.63 -0.18
N VAL A 248 -17.56 -20.54 0.63
CA VAL A 248 -18.76 -20.27 1.45
C VAL A 248 -18.46 -20.01 2.92
N LYS A 249 -17.24 -20.29 3.41
CA LYS A 249 -16.91 -20.09 4.84
C LYS A 249 -16.28 -18.73 5.09
N SER A 250 -16.69 -18.12 6.21
CA SER A 250 -16.20 -16.83 6.66
C SER A 250 -14.67 -16.83 6.86
N PRO A 251 -13.94 -15.80 6.39
CA PRO A 251 -12.52 -15.68 6.60
C PRO A 251 -12.18 -15.29 8.03
N LYS A 252 -10.92 -15.49 8.44
CA LYS A 252 -10.36 -14.81 9.59
C LYS A 252 -9.83 -13.45 9.20
N VAL A 253 -9.95 -12.46 10.10
CA VAL A 253 -9.43 -11.11 9.87
C VAL A 253 -8.20 -10.85 10.72
N TYR A 254 -7.17 -10.29 10.09
CA TYR A 254 -5.92 -9.92 10.75
C TYR A 254 -5.57 -8.47 10.45
N PHE A 255 -5.15 -7.72 11.46
CA PHE A 255 -4.44 -6.46 11.24
C PHE A 255 -3.08 -6.75 10.61
N ARG A 256 -2.65 -5.88 9.71
CA ARG A 256 -1.32 -6.00 9.09
C ARG A 256 -0.23 -5.36 9.93
N ASP A 257 -0.60 -4.53 10.90
CA ASP A 257 0.31 -3.86 11.82
C ASP A 257 -0.17 -4.01 13.25
N THR A 258 0.71 -4.51 14.11
CA THR A 258 0.39 -4.76 15.52
C THR A 258 0.31 -3.47 16.32
N GLY A 259 1.04 -2.42 15.95
CA GLY A 259 0.96 -1.11 16.58
C GLY A 259 -0.42 -0.48 16.39
N LEU A 260 -1.00 -0.57 15.18
CA LEU A 260 -2.36 -0.11 14.93
C LEU A 260 -3.40 -0.97 15.66
N LEU A 261 -3.18 -2.30 15.71
CA LEU A 261 -4.04 -3.21 16.50
C LEU A 261 -4.10 -2.80 17.96
N HIS A 262 -2.98 -2.45 18.57
CA HIS A 262 -2.91 -2.05 19.97
C HIS A 262 -3.40 -0.61 20.23
N TYR A 263 -3.49 0.21 19.20
CA TYR A 263 -4.03 1.56 19.33
C TYR A 263 -5.57 1.58 19.28
N LEU A 264 -6.18 0.73 18.45
CA LEU A 264 -7.63 0.66 18.22
C LEU A 264 -8.36 -0.16 19.28
#